data_675aaa3bd8ae58e9833ffe93baeaa04e
#
_entry.id   675aaa3bd8ae58e9833ffe93baeaa04e
#
_cell.length_a   1.000
_cell.length_b   1.000
_cell.length_c   1.000
_cell.angle_alpha   90.00
_cell.angle_beta   90.00
_cell.angle_gamma   90.00
#
_symmetry.space_group_name_H-M   'P 1'
#
loop_
_entity.id
_entity.type
_entity.pdbx_description
1 polymer ?
#
loop_
_entity_poly.entity_id
_entity_poly.type
_entity_poly.pdbx_seq_one_letter_code
_entity_poly.pdbx_strand_id
1 'polypeptide(L)'
;GQELRGARTHPVRVWGDWRPAGEIQPGDRVAAVRRAGVFGNENVPSPRIELTAFMLGNGGMTQRGYRYSGGTPLSTARFLEVLTSVGMTWSKPSPSREDYSVHSGVFHKWAREDGLHGKYSWEKVIPDWVFRLSRDDTALFVNRVWSTDGHVKQITPSLTDCVYGSTCKTLVRQTQALMWKFGIPTGYRENQPSYICTNGDPARLAYLLRVETRPGVEAFLKIGAIGRTENVVLSAVEQRNHRDTSP
;
A
#
# COMPACT_ATOMS: atom_id res chain seq x y z
N GLY A 1 3.40 -9.38 10.48
CA GLY A 1 4.69 -10.03 10.31
C GLY A 1 4.91 -10.49 8.88
N GLN A 2 6.13 -10.92 8.60
CA GLN A 2 6.47 -11.51 7.32
C GLN A 2 6.00 -12.95 7.24
N GLU A 3 5.65 -13.37 6.05
CA GLU A 3 5.37 -14.77 5.74
C GLU A 3 6.45 -15.29 4.80
N LEU A 4 7.12 -16.36 5.16
CA LEU A 4 8.07 -17.08 4.33
C LEU A 4 7.48 -18.44 3.99
N ARG A 5 7.39 -18.76 2.70
CA ARG A 5 6.99 -20.08 2.21
C ARG A 5 8.17 -20.73 1.52
N GLY A 6 8.48 -21.96 1.91
CA GLY A 6 9.60 -22.71 1.35
C GLY A 6 9.52 -24.19 1.71
N ALA A 7 10.43 -24.99 1.14
CA ALA A 7 10.59 -26.40 1.53
C ALA A 7 11.02 -26.52 2.99
N ARG A 8 10.63 -27.60 3.67
CA ARG A 8 11.05 -27.85 5.06
C ARG A 8 12.57 -27.90 5.24
N THR A 9 13.29 -28.28 4.22
CA THR A 9 14.76 -28.36 4.19
C THR A 9 15.44 -27.04 3.80
N HIS A 10 14.66 -25.98 3.44
CA HIS A 10 15.23 -24.70 3.06
C HIS A 10 16.00 -24.09 4.22
N PRO A 11 17.30 -23.71 4.03
CA PRO A 11 18.09 -23.13 5.10
C PRO A 11 17.59 -21.72 5.44
N VAL A 12 17.31 -21.49 6.70
CA VAL A 12 16.88 -20.19 7.24
C VAL A 12 17.96 -19.72 8.22
N ARG A 13 18.40 -18.46 8.07
CA ARG A 13 19.34 -17.85 9.00
C ARG A 13 18.63 -17.54 10.32
N VAL A 14 19.08 -18.16 11.40
CA VAL A 14 18.70 -17.86 12.77
C VAL A 14 19.84 -17.15 13.50
N TRP A 15 19.59 -16.69 14.71
CA TRP A 15 20.66 -16.07 15.50
C TRP A 15 21.85 -17.05 15.67
N GLY A 16 22.98 -16.66 15.12
CA GLY A 16 24.23 -17.43 15.22
C GLY A 16 24.41 -18.58 14.21
N ASP A 17 23.36 -19.07 13.54
CA ASP A 17 23.43 -20.29 12.74
C ASP A 17 22.47 -20.32 11.54
N TRP A 18 22.54 -21.41 10.74
CA TRP A 18 21.60 -21.77 9.70
C TRP A 18 20.85 -23.03 10.10
N ARG A 19 19.49 -23.00 10.03
CA ARG A 19 18.66 -24.18 10.32
C ARG A 19 17.67 -24.43 9.18
N PRO A 20 17.29 -25.70 8.94
CA PRO A 20 16.18 -26.02 8.05
C PRO A 20 14.89 -25.34 8.51
N ALA A 21 14.10 -24.82 7.58
CA ALA A 21 12.84 -24.14 7.89
C ALA A 21 11.88 -24.99 8.72
N GLY A 22 11.90 -26.32 8.51
CA GLY A 22 11.08 -27.28 9.26
C GLY A 22 11.49 -27.50 10.72
N GLU A 23 12.64 -26.99 11.14
CA GLU A 23 13.17 -27.10 12.50
C GLU A 23 13.01 -25.79 13.32
N ILE A 24 12.52 -24.73 12.67
CA ILE A 24 12.27 -23.45 13.33
C ILE A 24 11.07 -23.57 14.26
N GLN A 25 11.24 -23.10 15.49
CA GLN A 25 10.20 -23.13 16.53
C GLN A 25 9.73 -21.70 16.86
N PRO A 26 8.49 -21.55 17.37
CA PRO A 26 8.05 -20.27 17.93
C PRO A 26 9.02 -19.78 19.03
N GLY A 27 9.49 -18.54 18.88
CA GLY A 27 10.49 -17.94 19.77
C GLY A 27 11.89 -17.87 19.17
N ASP A 28 12.18 -18.65 18.11
CA ASP A 28 13.46 -18.55 17.40
C ASP A 28 13.60 -17.18 16.73
N ARG A 29 14.78 -16.57 16.85
CA ARG A 29 15.12 -15.32 16.19
C ARG A 29 15.58 -15.57 14.77
N VAL A 30 14.72 -15.35 13.81
CA VAL A 30 14.99 -15.50 12.39
C VAL A 30 15.49 -14.17 11.81
N ALA A 31 16.56 -14.25 11.00
CA ALA A 31 17.06 -13.08 10.29
C ALA A 31 16.03 -12.61 9.27
N ALA A 32 15.68 -11.33 9.34
CA ALA A 32 14.82 -10.67 8.37
C ALA A 32 15.65 -9.73 7.48
N VAL A 33 15.33 -9.70 6.19
CA VAL A 33 15.92 -8.74 5.27
C VAL A 33 15.44 -7.35 5.64
N ARG A 34 16.32 -6.46 6.07
CA ARG A 34 15.97 -5.09 6.44
C ARG A 34 15.59 -4.23 5.23
N ARG A 35 16.15 -4.53 4.07
CA ARG A 35 15.92 -3.79 2.83
C ARG A 35 16.11 -4.72 1.64
N ALA A 36 15.09 -4.91 0.84
CA ALA A 36 15.19 -5.67 -0.40
C ALA A 36 15.97 -4.89 -1.48
N GLY A 37 15.82 -3.55 -1.52
CA GLY A 37 16.65 -2.63 -2.29
C GLY A 37 16.69 -2.82 -3.81
N VAL A 38 15.99 -3.82 -4.33
CA VAL A 38 16.00 -4.17 -5.75
C VAL A 38 14.85 -3.43 -6.46
N PHE A 39 15.23 -2.52 -7.35
CA PHE A 39 14.31 -1.81 -8.25
C PHE A 39 14.64 -2.22 -9.68
N GLY A 40 13.65 -2.07 -10.57
CA GLY A 40 13.84 -2.30 -11.99
C GLY A 40 14.04 -0.99 -12.75
N ASN A 41 13.79 -1.07 -14.03
CA ASN A 41 13.86 0.05 -14.98
C ASN A 41 12.70 0.02 -15.98
N GLU A 42 11.59 -0.62 -15.63
CA GLU A 42 10.38 -0.65 -16.46
C GLU A 42 9.93 0.79 -16.73
N ASN A 43 9.79 1.13 -18.00
CA ASN A 43 9.37 2.47 -18.41
C ASN A 43 7.86 2.52 -18.59
N VAL A 44 7.16 3.03 -17.60
CA VAL A 44 5.70 3.20 -17.61
C VAL A 44 5.39 4.67 -17.44
N PRO A 45 4.50 5.27 -18.25
CA PRO A 45 4.12 6.68 -18.08
C PRO A 45 3.57 6.95 -16.67
N SER A 46 4.04 8.02 -16.03
CA SER A 46 3.61 8.40 -14.67
C SER A 46 2.09 8.47 -14.51
N PRO A 47 1.29 8.99 -15.48
CA PRO A 47 -0.16 8.96 -15.38
C PRO A 47 -0.75 7.54 -15.26
N ARG A 48 -0.19 6.54 -15.97
CA ARG A 48 -0.63 5.14 -15.82
C ARG A 48 -0.31 4.62 -14.42
N ILE A 49 0.88 4.92 -13.90
CA ILE A 49 1.29 4.54 -12.54
C ILE A 49 0.31 5.11 -11.50
N GLU A 50 0.04 6.42 -11.58
CA GLU A 50 -0.83 7.10 -10.63
C GLU A 50 -2.28 6.60 -10.71
N LEU A 51 -2.85 6.53 -11.91
CA LEU A 51 -4.23 6.08 -12.11
C LEU A 51 -4.43 4.63 -11.67
N THR A 52 -3.49 3.73 -11.99
CA THR A 52 -3.53 2.34 -11.51
C THR A 52 -3.51 2.27 -9.99
N ALA A 53 -2.64 3.04 -9.35
CA ALA A 53 -2.53 3.08 -7.89
C ALA A 53 -3.82 3.61 -7.22
N PHE A 54 -4.37 4.72 -7.70
CA PHE A 54 -5.63 5.27 -7.21
C PHE A 54 -6.80 4.28 -7.38
N MET A 55 -6.88 3.62 -8.53
CA MET A 55 -7.96 2.68 -8.82
C MET A 55 -7.82 1.35 -8.06
N LEU A 56 -6.61 0.97 -7.67
CA LEU A 56 -6.42 -0.17 -6.77
C LEU A 56 -7.00 0.08 -5.38
N GLY A 57 -6.87 1.29 -4.85
CA GLY A 57 -7.52 1.65 -3.59
C GLY A 57 -9.01 1.94 -3.81
N ASN A 58 -9.34 3.15 -4.19
CA ASN A 58 -10.72 3.67 -4.24
C ASN A 58 -11.46 3.40 -5.56
N GLY A 59 -10.92 2.59 -6.47
CA GLY A 59 -11.55 2.32 -7.75
C GLY A 59 -12.57 1.17 -7.72
N GLY A 60 -13.71 1.35 -8.36
CA GLY A 60 -14.61 0.28 -8.80
C GLY A 60 -14.32 -0.06 -10.27
N MET A 61 -13.93 -1.30 -10.55
CA MET A 61 -13.51 -1.74 -11.90
C MET A 61 -14.38 -2.88 -12.41
N THR A 62 -15.68 -2.84 -12.12
CA THR A 62 -16.64 -3.86 -12.54
C THR A 62 -16.98 -3.75 -14.03
N GLN A 63 -17.69 -4.75 -14.57
CA GLN A 63 -18.13 -4.77 -15.97
C GLN A 63 -19.05 -3.59 -16.35
N ARG A 64 -19.68 -2.93 -15.36
CA ARG A 64 -20.59 -1.79 -15.57
C ARG A 64 -19.87 -0.46 -15.78
N GLY A 65 -18.54 -0.43 -15.74
CA GLY A 65 -17.71 0.76 -15.91
C GLY A 65 -16.72 0.98 -14.79
N TYR A 66 -15.95 2.05 -14.92
CA TYR A 66 -14.91 2.41 -13.97
C TYR A 66 -15.37 3.63 -13.16
N ARG A 67 -15.30 3.49 -11.85
CA ARG A 67 -15.69 4.54 -10.91
C ARG A 67 -14.58 4.72 -9.88
N TYR A 68 -14.24 5.93 -9.58
CA TYR A 68 -13.37 6.30 -8.47
C TYR A 68 -14.24 6.89 -7.36
N SER A 69 -14.22 6.28 -6.19
CA SER A 69 -14.81 6.86 -4.98
C SER A 69 -13.80 7.78 -4.34
N GLY A 70 -14.14 9.05 -4.17
CA GLY A 70 -13.22 10.08 -3.70
C GLY A 70 -12.55 9.72 -2.36
N GLY A 71 -11.31 10.17 -2.23
CA GLY A 71 -10.53 10.08 -1.00
C GLY A 71 -10.54 11.41 -0.23
N THR A 72 -9.36 11.90 0.17
CA THR A 72 -9.22 13.27 0.65
C THR A 72 -9.43 14.27 -0.50
N PRO A 73 -9.76 15.55 -0.22
CA PRO A 73 -9.89 16.55 -1.28
C PRO A 73 -8.65 16.65 -2.16
N LEU A 74 -7.45 16.59 -1.58
CA LEU A 74 -6.19 16.66 -2.31
C LEU A 74 -5.95 15.42 -3.19
N SER A 75 -6.20 14.21 -2.69
CA SER A 75 -6.03 12.99 -3.48
C SER A 75 -7.05 12.90 -4.61
N THR A 76 -8.28 13.35 -4.38
CA THR A 76 -9.33 13.42 -5.41
C THR A 76 -8.97 14.43 -6.50
N ALA A 77 -8.54 15.63 -6.11
CA ALA A 77 -8.09 16.65 -7.06
C ALA A 77 -6.94 16.13 -7.93
N ARG A 78 -5.94 15.46 -7.33
CA ARG A 78 -4.83 14.87 -8.08
C ARG A 78 -5.30 13.79 -9.05
N PHE A 79 -6.21 12.92 -8.65
CA PHE A 79 -6.77 11.90 -9.53
C PHE A 79 -7.42 12.52 -10.78
N LEU A 80 -8.25 13.55 -10.60
CA LEU A 80 -8.93 14.24 -11.70
C LEU A 80 -7.95 15.03 -12.58
N GLU A 81 -6.94 15.65 -11.99
CA GLU A 81 -5.87 16.33 -12.71
C GLU A 81 -5.13 15.36 -13.63
N VAL A 82 -4.75 14.18 -13.13
CA VAL A 82 -4.05 13.17 -13.92
C VAL A 82 -4.92 12.67 -15.07
N LEU A 83 -6.22 12.39 -14.84
CA LEU A 83 -7.14 12.03 -15.93
C LEU A 83 -7.16 13.10 -17.02
N THR A 84 -7.31 14.36 -16.62
CA THR A 84 -7.39 15.49 -17.55
C THR A 84 -6.09 15.69 -18.33
N SER A 85 -4.93 15.53 -17.67
CA SER A 85 -3.61 15.70 -18.30
C SER A 85 -3.32 14.72 -19.43
N VAL A 86 -4.00 13.58 -19.46
CA VAL A 86 -3.89 12.57 -20.53
C VAL A 86 -5.11 12.50 -21.44
N GLY A 87 -5.96 13.54 -21.41
CA GLY A 87 -7.14 13.65 -22.26
C GLY A 87 -8.27 12.66 -21.93
N MET A 88 -8.27 12.07 -20.75
CA MET A 88 -9.34 11.20 -20.28
C MET A 88 -10.48 12.05 -19.70
N THR A 89 -11.72 11.67 -20.02
CA THR A 89 -12.90 12.36 -19.51
C THR A 89 -13.49 11.65 -18.31
N TRP A 90 -14.17 12.41 -17.49
CA TRP A 90 -14.87 11.92 -16.32
C TRP A 90 -16.18 12.69 -16.09
N SER A 91 -17.07 12.10 -15.30
CA SER A 91 -18.29 12.76 -14.86
C SER A 91 -18.53 12.48 -13.38
N LYS A 92 -19.20 13.41 -12.71
CA LYS A 92 -19.67 13.26 -11.32
C LYS A 92 -21.17 12.94 -11.36
N PRO A 93 -21.58 11.66 -11.22
CA PRO A 93 -22.98 11.26 -11.41
C PRO A 93 -23.94 11.87 -10.40
N SER A 94 -23.45 12.24 -9.20
CA SER A 94 -24.24 12.89 -8.16
C SER A 94 -23.46 14.01 -7.51
N PRO A 95 -24.01 15.24 -7.40
CA PRO A 95 -23.34 16.34 -6.69
C PRO A 95 -23.08 16.05 -5.21
N SER A 96 -23.93 15.22 -4.58
CA SER A 96 -23.85 14.88 -3.15
C SER A 96 -22.88 13.75 -2.82
N ARG A 97 -22.30 13.08 -3.83
CA ARG A 97 -21.36 11.97 -3.64
C ARG A 97 -20.02 12.30 -4.29
N GLU A 98 -18.95 11.93 -3.63
CA GLU A 98 -17.60 12.03 -4.17
C GLU A 98 -17.22 10.80 -5.02
N ASP A 99 -18.13 10.43 -5.94
CA ASP A 99 -17.95 9.36 -6.92
C ASP A 99 -17.76 9.96 -8.31
N TYR A 100 -16.76 9.46 -9.04
CA TYR A 100 -16.40 9.93 -10.37
C TYR A 100 -16.36 8.77 -11.35
N SER A 101 -17.14 8.85 -12.42
CA SER A 101 -17.11 7.88 -13.51
C SER A 101 -16.02 8.24 -14.51
N VAL A 102 -15.16 7.29 -14.86
CA VAL A 102 -14.08 7.47 -15.84
C VAL A 102 -14.56 6.99 -17.21
N HIS A 103 -14.45 7.86 -18.20
CA HIS A 103 -14.84 7.59 -19.60
C HIS A 103 -13.62 7.63 -20.49
N SER A 104 -12.94 6.48 -20.67
CA SER A 104 -11.73 6.40 -21.44
C SER A 104 -11.47 4.98 -21.98
N GLY A 105 -11.39 4.85 -23.30
CA GLY A 105 -10.99 3.60 -23.95
C GLY A 105 -9.56 3.18 -23.61
N VAL A 106 -8.67 4.16 -23.42
CA VAL A 106 -7.28 3.91 -23.00
C VAL A 106 -7.23 3.32 -21.60
N PHE A 107 -8.01 3.89 -20.68
CA PHE A 107 -8.08 3.35 -19.32
C PHE A 107 -8.69 1.94 -19.29
N HIS A 108 -9.72 1.69 -20.12
CA HIS A 108 -10.30 0.35 -20.28
C HIS A 108 -9.26 -0.67 -20.78
N LYS A 109 -8.43 -0.26 -21.76
CA LYS A 109 -7.34 -1.11 -22.27
C LYS A 109 -6.35 -1.43 -21.15
N TRP A 110 -5.85 -0.43 -20.41
CA TRP A 110 -4.92 -0.63 -19.30
C TRP A 110 -5.48 -1.55 -18.22
N ALA A 111 -6.73 -1.33 -17.82
CA ALA A 111 -7.36 -2.16 -16.78
C ALA A 111 -7.51 -3.63 -17.20
N ARG A 112 -7.70 -3.91 -18.50
CA ARG A 112 -7.73 -5.28 -19.03
C ARG A 112 -6.34 -5.91 -19.08
N GLU A 113 -5.36 -5.17 -19.59
CA GLU A 113 -3.96 -5.61 -19.63
C GLU A 113 -3.43 -5.94 -18.24
N ASP A 114 -3.80 -5.16 -17.25
CA ASP A 114 -3.40 -5.30 -15.86
C ASP A 114 -4.23 -6.35 -15.09
N GLY A 115 -5.21 -6.99 -15.75
CA GLY A 115 -6.09 -7.99 -15.11
C GLY A 115 -7.03 -7.42 -14.04
N LEU A 116 -7.28 -6.10 -14.05
CA LEU A 116 -8.09 -5.40 -13.07
C LEU A 116 -9.56 -5.25 -13.51
N HIS A 117 -9.85 -5.40 -14.81
CA HIS A 117 -11.21 -5.32 -15.33
C HIS A 117 -12.09 -6.42 -14.75
N GLY A 118 -13.28 -6.05 -14.29
CA GLY A 118 -14.26 -6.97 -13.70
C GLY A 118 -13.97 -7.36 -12.24
N LYS A 119 -12.88 -6.88 -11.65
CA LYS A 119 -12.47 -7.23 -10.28
C LYS A 119 -13.24 -6.44 -9.22
N TYR A 120 -13.65 -7.16 -8.18
CA TYR A 120 -14.14 -6.56 -6.95
C TYR A 120 -12.99 -6.10 -6.04
N SER A 121 -13.30 -5.32 -5.01
CA SER A 121 -12.30 -4.76 -4.09
C SER A 121 -11.39 -5.82 -3.45
N TRP A 122 -11.91 -7.01 -3.19
CA TRP A 122 -11.17 -8.12 -2.54
C TRP A 122 -10.40 -9.02 -3.52
N GLU A 123 -10.49 -8.76 -4.84
CA GLU A 123 -9.82 -9.53 -5.90
C GLU A 123 -8.69 -8.77 -6.58
N LYS A 124 -8.46 -7.52 -6.18
CA LYS A 124 -7.46 -6.65 -6.79
C LYS A 124 -6.05 -7.16 -6.50
N VAL A 125 -5.21 -7.08 -7.52
CA VAL A 125 -3.78 -7.39 -7.41
C VAL A 125 -2.96 -6.26 -8.02
N ILE A 126 -1.78 -6.01 -7.47
CA ILE A 126 -0.85 -5.05 -8.07
C ILE A 126 -0.29 -5.68 -9.35
N PRO A 127 -0.38 -5.00 -10.51
CA PRO A 127 0.18 -5.50 -11.77
C PRO A 127 1.69 -5.78 -11.66
N ASP A 128 2.17 -6.82 -12.34
CA ASP A 128 3.57 -7.27 -12.24
C ASP A 128 4.59 -6.21 -12.66
N TRP A 129 4.25 -5.34 -13.60
CA TRP A 129 5.14 -4.27 -14.05
C TRP A 129 5.50 -3.29 -12.90
N VAL A 130 4.63 -3.11 -11.89
CA VAL A 130 4.89 -2.25 -10.73
C VAL A 130 6.12 -2.72 -9.95
N PHE A 131 6.32 -4.04 -9.87
CA PHE A 131 7.47 -4.61 -9.17
C PHE A 131 8.81 -4.43 -9.93
N ARG A 132 8.74 -4.04 -11.20
CA ARG A 132 9.90 -3.77 -12.06
C ARG A 132 10.15 -2.28 -12.32
N LEU A 133 9.37 -1.40 -11.68
CA LEU A 133 9.57 0.05 -11.76
C LEU A 133 10.89 0.52 -11.16
N SER A 134 11.32 1.70 -11.59
CA SER A 134 12.39 2.46 -10.95
C SER A 134 12.07 2.73 -9.47
N ARG A 135 13.07 3.19 -8.72
CA ARG A 135 12.87 3.58 -7.32
C ARG A 135 11.82 4.70 -7.19
N ASP A 136 11.93 5.72 -8.02
CA ASP A 136 11.09 6.91 -7.93
C ASP A 136 9.66 6.61 -8.38
N ASP A 137 9.48 5.83 -9.42
CA ASP A 137 8.17 5.39 -9.90
C ASP A 137 7.49 4.43 -8.91
N THR A 138 8.27 3.56 -8.25
CA THR A 138 7.76 2.72 -7.16
C THR A 138 7.31 3.59 -5.98
N ALA A 139 8.05 4.65 -5.64
CA ALA A 139 7.66 5.59 -4.60
C ALA A 139 6.39 6.35 -4.98
N LEU A 140 6.27 6.79 -6.24
CA LEU A 140 5.06 7.41 -6.78
C LEU A 140 3.85 6.47 -6.62
N PHE A 141 3.98 5.21 -7.03
CA PHE A 141 2.93 4.21 -6.89
C PHE A 141 2.50 4.01 -5.43
N VAL A 142 3.46 3.80 -4.51
CA VAL A 142 3.19 3.61 -3.08
C VAL A 142 2.51 4.84 -2.49
N ASN A 143 3.00 6.05 -2.84
CA ASN A 143 2.37 7.30 -2.42
C ASN A 143 0.87 7.32 -2.79
N ARG A 144 0.51 6.99 -4.02
CA ARG A 144 -0.88 7.06 -4.51
C ARG A 144 -1.76 5.97 -3.92
N VAL A 145 -1.27 4.74 -3.78
CA VAL A 145 -2.00 3.66 -3.09
C VAL A 145 -2.30 4.07 -1.65
N TRP A 146 -1.31 4.62 -0.94
CA TRP A 146 -1.49 5.04 0.45
C TRP A 146 -2.41 6.26 0.60
N SER A 147 -2.49 7.11 -0.42
CA SER A 147 -3.37 8.27 -0.46
C SER A 147 -4.86 7.91 -0.50
N THR A 148 -5.20 6.68 -0.89
CA THR A 148 -6.58 6.15 -0.92
C THR A 148 -7.01 5.63 0.46
N ASP A 149 -6.59 4.43 0.80
CA ASP A 149 -7.01 3.69 2.00
C ASP A 149 -6.00 3.77 3.15
N GLY A 150 -4.97 4.61 3.00
CA GLY A 150 -3.99 4.86 4.04
C GLY A 150 -4.50 5.84 5.10
N HIS A 151 -4.01 5.66 6.31
CA HIS A 151 -4.21 6.56 7.44
C HIS A 151 -2.85 6.95 8.02
N VAL A 152 -2.64 8.25 8.22
CA VAL A 152 -1.45 8.78 8.88
C VAL A 152 -1.92 9.74 9.95
N LYS A 153 -1.58 9.45 11.20
CA LYS A 153 -1.99 10.25 12.35
C LYS A 153 -0.82 10.46 13.30
N GLN A 154 -0.52 11.69 13.58
CA GLN A 154 0.39 12.04 14.66
C GLN A 154 -0.35 11.84 16.00
N ILE A 155 0.11 10.88 16.79
CA ILE A 155 -0.48 10.55 18.10
C ILE A 155 0.17 11.42 19.19
N THR A 156 1.49 11.55 19.14
CA THR A 156 2.29 12.46 19.96
C THR A 156 3.38 13.09 19.10
N PRO A 157 4.10 14.12 19.57
CA PRO A 157 5.22 14.69 18.82
C PRO A 157 6.30 13.67 18.38
N SER A 158 6.41 12.54 19.09
CA SER A 158 7.38 11.48 18.81
C SER A 158 6.76 10.21 18.20
N LEU A 159 5.44 10.11 18.11
CA LEU A 159 4.73 8.91 17.65
C LEU A 159 3.76 9.25 16.53
N THR A 160 4.01 8.70 15.36
CA THR A 160 3.12 8.78 14.20
C THR A 160 2.65 7.38 13.84
N ASP A 161 1.35 7.20 13.72
CA ASP A 161 0.72 5.96 13.27
C ASP A 161 0.48 6.02 11.77
N CYS A 162 1.08 5.11 11.01
CA CYS A 162 0.93 4.98 9.58
C CYS A 162 0.35 3.59 9.28
N VAL A 163 -0.90 3.55 8.86
CA VAL A 163 -1.64 2.30 8.59
C VAL A 163 -2.24 2.35 7.19
N TYR A 164 -2.11 1.27 6.46
CA TYR A 164 -2.81 1.01 5.20
C TYR A 164 -3.74 -0.18 5.37
N GLY A 165 -4.95 -0.12 4.85
CA GLY A 165 -5.95 -1.18 4.98
C GLY A 165 -6.64 -1.53 3.67
N SER A 166 -7.00 -2.80 3.48
CA SER A 166 -7.82 -3.25 2.36
C SER A 166 -8.57 -4.53 2.73
N THR A 167 -9.68 -4.79 2.06
CA THR A 167 -10.37 -6.08 2.11
C THR A 167 -9.68 -7.15 1.23
N CYS A 168 -8.64 -6.80 0.48
CA CYS A 168 -7.86 -7.71 -0.34
C CYS A 168 -6.53 -8.08 0.32
N LYS A 169 -6.41 -9.31 0.81
CA LYS A 169 -5.18 -9.84 1.43
C LYS A 169 -3.98 -9.74 0.49
N THR A 170 -4.17 -10.10 -0.77
CA THR A 170 -3.10 -10.07 -1.78
C THR A 170 -2.58 -8.66 -2.00
N LEU A 171 -3.48 -7.68 -2.17
CA LEU A 171 -3.11 -6.27 -2.36
C LEU A 171 -2.28 -5.75 -1.17
N VAL A 172 -2.71 -6.07 0.05
CA VAL A 172 -2.00 -5.65 1.28
C VAL A 172 -0.60 -6.30 1.35
N ARG A 173 -0.48 -7.60 1.04
CA ARG A 173 0.81 -8.29 1.03
C ARG A 173 1.75 -7.78 -0.08
N GLN A 174 1.20 -7.49 -1.25
CA GLN A 174 1.96 -6.89 -2.35
C GLN A 174 2.44 -5.47 -1.99
N THR A 175 1.59 -4.65 -1.37
CA THR A 175 1.97 -3.33 -0.85
C THR A 175 3.08 -3.47 0.20
N GLN A 176 2.99 -4.45 1.10
CA GLN A 176 4.05 -4.78 2.06
C GLN A 176 5.39 -5.05 1.36
N ALA A 177 5.39 -5.85 0.29
CA ALA A 177 6.60 -6.17 -0.47
C ALA A 177 7.22 -4.90 -1.10
N LEU A 178 6.40 -3.97 -1.61
CA LEU A 178 6.88 -2.68 -2.11
C LEU A 178 7.49 -1.82 -1.01
N MET A 179 6.88 -1.74 0.17
CA MET A 179 7.43 -1.01 1.33
C MET A 179 8.82 -1.54 1.73
N TRP A 180 9.01 -2.84 1.63
CA TRP A 180 10.28 -3.49 1.94
C TRP A 180 11.40 -3.15 0.96
N LYS A 181 11.10 -2.86 -0.30
CA LYS A 181 12.10 -2.36 -1.24
C LYS A 181 12.75 -1.06 -0.72
N PHE A 182 12.01 -0.25 0.01
CA PHE A 182 12.49 0.99 0.63
C PHE A 182 13.13 0.80 2.01
N GLY A 183 13.12 -0.42 2.54
CA GLY A 183 13.58 -0.69 3.90
C GLY A 183 12.61 -0.20 4.96
N ILE A 184 11.32 -0.14 4.65
CA ILE A 184 10.23 0.24 5.54
C ILE A 184 9.59 -1.03 6.10
N PRO A 185 9.92 -1.45 7.34
CA PRO A 185 9.32 -2.62 7.95
C PRO A 185 7.87 -2.34 8.32
N THR A 186 7.01 -3.30 8.02
CA THR A 186 5.58 -3.21 8.30
C THR A 186 5.07 -4.45 8.98
N GLY A 187 4.29 -4.27 10.04
CA GLY A 187 3.48 -5.31 10.67
C GLY A 187 2.21 -5.58 9.87
N TYR A 188 1.83 -6.83 9.77
CA TYR A 188 0.58 -7.26 9.14
C TYR A 188 -0.39 -7.75 10.20
N ARG A 189 -1.66 -7.36 10.09
CA ARG A 189 -2.74 -7.79 10.98
C ARG A 189 -4.02 -8.02 10.19
N GLU A 190 -4.80 -9.00 10.62
CA GLU A 190 -6.18 -9.19 10.22
C GLU A 190 -7.09 -8.51 11.24
N ASN A 191 -8.13 -7.84 10.78
CA ASN A 191 -9.08 -7.12 11.60
C ASN A 191 -10.50 -7.41 11.10
N GLN A 192 -11.34 -7.98 11.98
CA GLN A 192 -12.75 -8.16 11.69
C GLN A 192 -13.50 -6.94 12.21
N PRO A 193 -14.02 -6.07 11.32
CA PRO A 193 -14.83 -4.95 11.76
C PRO A 193 -16.13 -5.42 12.41
N SER A 194 -16.62 -4.67 13.40
CA SER A 194 -17.84 -5.01 14.14
C SER A 194 -19.12 -4.39 13.56
N TYR A 195 -19.02 -3.59 12.49
CA TYR A 195 -20.18 -2.97 11.88
C TYR A 195 -20.85 -3.86 10.83
N ILE A 196 -22.12 -3.59 10.58
CA ILE A 196 -22.92 -4.19 9.51
C ILE A 196 -22.96 -3.20 8.32
N CYS A 197 -22.77 -3.71 7.11
CA CYS A 197 -22.86 -2.91 5.89
C CYS A 197 -24.31 -2.44 5.63
N THR A 198 -24.48 -1.42 4.80
CA THR A 198 -25.79 -0.84 4.46
C THR A 198 -26.76 -1.82 3.81
N ASN A 199 -26.25 -2.91 3.24
CA ASN A 199 -27.03 -4.02 2.67
C ASN A 199 -27.42 -5.11 3.69
N GLY A 200 -27.07 -4.93 4.97
CA GLY A 200 -27.35 -5.89 6.04
C GLY A 200 -26.28 -6.97 6.22
N ASP A 201 -25.28 -7.06 5.36
CA ASP A 201 -24.20 -8.04 5.49
C ASP A 201 -23.17 -7.61 6.54
N PRO A 202 -22.51 -8.56 7.24
CA PRO A 202 -21.37 -8.23 8.09
C PRO A 202 -20.22 -7.65 7.25
N ALA A 203 -19.49 -6.72 7.85
CA ALA A 203 -18.32 -6.15 7.20
C ALA A 203 -17.29 -7.24 6.88
N ARG A 204 -16.65 -7.11 5.71
CA ARG A 204 -15.59 -8.04 5.31
C ARG A 204 -14.37 -7.92 6.18
N LEU A 205 -13.67 -9.03 6.37
CA LEU A 205 -12.37 -9.04 7.00
C LEU A 205 -11.45 -8.03 6.32
N ALA A 206 -10.83 -7.16 7.10
CA ALA A 206 -9.86 -6.18 6.65
C ALA A 206 -8.44 -6.64 6.99
N TYR A 207 -7.52 -6.36 6.09
CA TYR A 207 -6.10 -6.62 6.23
C TYR A 207 -5.37 -5.31 6.39
N LEU A 208 -4.52 -5.19 7.39
CA LEU A 208 -3.86 -3.96 7.76
C LEU A 208 -2.34 -4.10 7.70
N LEU A 209 -1.67 -3.08 7.17
CA LEU A 209 -0.24 -2.87 7.32
C LEU A 209 -0.01 -1.67 8.22
N ARG A 210 0.87 -1.82 9.21
CA ARG A 210 1.34 -0.71 10.04
C ARG A 210 2.85 -0.56 9.89
N VAL A 211 3.33 0.64 9.69
CA VAL A 211 4.76 0.94 9.75
C VAL A 211 5.20 0.85 11.20
N GLU A 212 6.18 -0.03 11.50
CA GLU A 212 6.46 -0.44 12.88
C GLU A 212 7.52 0.40 13.58
N THR A 213 8.51 0.90 12.84
CA THR A 213 9.66 1.55 13.46
C THR A 213 9.73 3.03 13.12
N ARG A 214 10.32 3.83 14.02
CA ARG A 214 10.55 5.25 13.76
C ARG A 214 11.35 5.49 12.48
N PRO A 215 12.50 4.83 12.23
CA PRO A 215 13.20 4.97 10.93
C PRO A 215 12.32 4.57 9.74
N GLY A 216 11.42 3.59 9.92
CA GLY A 216 10.44 3.21 8.90
C GLY A 216 9.42 4.33 8.64
N VAL A 217 8.91 4.98 9.68
CA VAL A 217 8.02 6.14 9.55
C VAL A 217 8.73 7.30 8.86
N GLU A 218 9.97 7.62 9.25
CA GLU A 218 10.78 8.65 8.60
C GLU A 218 11.01 8.36 7.11
N ALA A 219 11.31 7.11 6.77
CA ALA A 219 11.46 6.69 5.38
C ALA A 219 10.13 6.74 4.61
N PHE A 220 9.02 6.37 5.25
CA PHE A 220 7.69 6.46 4.65
C PHE A 220 7.26 7.91 4.40
N LEU A 221 7.52 8.82 5.33
CA LEU A 221 7.18 10.24 5.16
C LEU A 221 7.95 10.91 4.02
N LYS A 222 9.12 10.39 3.63
CA LYS A 222 9.83 10.82 2.41
C LYS A 222 9.13 10.37 1.12
N ILE A 223 8.42 9.26 1.15
CA ILE A 223 7.54 8.82 0.06
C ILE A 223 6.27 9.67 0.09
N GLY A 224 5.71 9.86 1.27
CA GLY A 224 4.49 10.60 1.51
C GLY A 224 3.22 9.88 1.06
N ALA A 225 2.08 10.54 1.28
CA ALA A 225 0.77 10.16 0.77
C ALA A 225 -0.10 11.42 0.69
N ILE A 226 -0.62 11.74 -0.48
CA ILE A 226 -1.38 12.98 -0.73
C ILE A 226 -2.61 13.05 0.17
N GLY A 227 -2.79 14.16 0.86
CA GLY A 227 -3.90 14.41 1.76
C GLY A 227 -3.79 13.64 3.08
N ARG A 228 -2.65 12.98 3.36
CA ARG A 228 -2.43 12.19 4.57
C ARG A 228 -1.19 12.60 5.36
N THR A 229 -0.15 13.11 4.69
CA THR A 229 1.15 13.37 5.32
C THR A 229 1.50 14.85 5.43
N GLU A 230 0.75 15.76 4.83
CA GLU A 230 1.07 17.18 4.75
C GLU A 230 1.20 17.88 6.11
N ASN A 231 0.43 17.42 7.10
CA ASN A 231 0.40 18.00 8.44
C ASN A 231 1.22 17.21 9.48
N VAL A 232 2.03 16.24 9.03
CA VAL A 232 2.83 15.44 9.94
C VAL A 232 4.19 16.08 10.14
N VAL A 233 4.47 16.55 11.35
CA VAL A 233 5.76 17.11 11.73
C VAL A 233 6.48 16.14 12.64
N LEU A 234 7.60 15.59 12.17
CA LEU A 234 8.47 14.79 13.04
C LEU A 234 9.28 15.74 13.90
N SER A 235 9.02 15.76 15.20
CA SER A 235 9.91 16.45 16.13
C SER A 235 11.30 15.80 16.10
N ALA A 236 12.35 16.60 16.07
CA ALA A 236 13.70 16.14 16.37
C ALA A 236 13.68 15.56 17.79
N VAL A 237 13.77 14.24 17.91
CA VAL A 237 13.94 13.61 19.22
C VAL A 237 15.43 13.70 19.52
N GLU A 238 15.77 14.33 20.66
CA GLU A 238 17.06 14.10 21.30
C GLU A 238 17.37 12.59 21.29
N GLN A 239 18.52 12.23 20.77
CA GLN A 239 19.00 10.84 20.82
C GLN A 239 19.11 10.41 22.26
N ARG A 240 18.06 9.83 22.83
CA ARG A 240 18.22 9.00 24.00
C ARG A 240 19.03 7.78 23.55
N ASN A 241 20.31 7.77 23.90
CA ASN A 241 21.15 6.61 23.81
C ASN A 241 20.44 5.45 24.53
N HIS A 242 19.69 4.64 23.78
CA HIS A 242 19.40 3.30 24.24
C HIS A 242 20.74 2.59 24.29
N ARG A 243 21.33 2.54 25.49
CA ARG A 243 22.34 1.56 25.79
C ARG A 243 21.75 0.21 25.43
N ASP A 244 22.40 -0.45 24.49
CA ASP A 244 22.19 -1.84 24.18
C ASP A 244 22.45 -2.64 25.48
N THR A 245 21.42 -2.86 26.24
CA THR A 245 21.46 -3.85 27.31
C THR A 245 21.05 -5.18 26.70
N SER A 246 21.98 -5.76 25.94
CA SER A 246 21.97 -7.19 25.68
C SER A 246 22.82 -7.85 26.74
N PRO A 247 22.27 -8.80 27.52
CA PRO A 247 23.08 -9.76 28.23
C PRO A 247 23.73 -10.75 27.26
#